data_77e086dbe8c4a991c4b682ca28c89d83
#
_entry.id   77e086dbe8c4a991c4b682ca28c89d83
#
_cell.length_a   1.000
_cell.length_b   1.000
_cell.length_c   1.000
_cell.angle_alpha   90.00
_cell.angle_beta   90.00
_cell.angle_gamma   90.00
#
_symmetry.space_group_name_H-M   'P 1'
#
loop_
_entity.id
_entity.type
_entity.pdbx_description
1 polymer ?
#
loop_
_entity_poly.entity_id
_entity_poly.type
_entity_poly.pdbx_seq_one_letter_code
_entity_poly.pdbx_strand_id
1 'polypeptide(L)'
;MLKRVILSFAAVMNLLLLDQVVKEYAVRKLKGESAVTVIPNLFNLCYVENRGMAWGLLQGYVWPLAIFACLAIAVLIWKRRSIFPAGVAGTVAELLLYAGILGNLVDRLARGCVIDMFDFHWGVHHFPCFNVADAFITVAAGLLILMGFVEGWKEKRLLKGKGDARHGRA
;
A
#
# COMPACT_ATOMS: atom_id res chain seq x y z
N MET A 1 -1.09 25.49 8.58
CA MET A 1 -1.96 24.44 8.03
C MET A 1 -1.73 24.22 6.53
N LEU A 2 -1.79 25.26 5.71
CA LEU A 2 -1.61 25.20 4.25
C LEU A 2 -0.28 24.57 3.81
N LYS A 3 0.87 24.95 4.39
CA LYS A 3 2.18 24.36 4.07
C LYS A 3 2.22 22.83 4.24
N ARG A 4 1.61 22.29 5.29
CA ARG A 4 1.56 20.83 5.51
C ARG A 4 0.72 20.15 4.45
N VAL A 5 -0.41 20.73 4.05
CA VAL A 5 -1.26 20.17 2.99
C VAL A 5 -0.51 20.14 1.66
N ILE A 6 0.16 21.23 1.30
CA ILE A 6 0.96 21.34 0.07
C ILE A 6 2.09 20.29 0.07
N LEU A 7 2.82 20.16 1.18
CA LEU A 7 3.90 19.18 1.30
C LEU A 7 3.39 17.73 1.22
N SER A 8 2.26 17.43 1.89
CA SER A 8 1.65 16.10 1.80
C SER A 8 1.19 15.78 0.37
N PHE A 9 0.54 16.73 -0.28
CA PHE A 9 0.12 16.57 -1.68
C PHE A 9 1.32 16.34 -2.60
N ALA A 10 2.36 17.18 -2.49
CA ALA A 10 3.59 17.01 -3.25
C ALA A 10 4.25 15.64 -3.02
N ALA A 11 4.27 15.15 -1.76
CA ALA A 11 4.82 13.84 -1.42
C ALA A 11 4.01 12.71 -2.07
N VAL A 12 2.68 12.74 -2.01
CA VAL A 12 1.80 11.76 -2.68
C VAL A 12 2.04 11.76 -4.19
N MET A 13 2.14 12.96 -4.81
CA MET A 13 2.39 13.08 -6.24
C MET A 13 3.76 12.53 -6.65
N ASN A 14 4.80 12.72 -5.84
CA ASN A 14 6.12 12.15 -6.11
C ASN A 14 6.13 10.62 -5.98
N LEU A 15 5.46 10.06 -4.97
CA LEU A 15 5.31 8.61 -4.82
C LEU A 15 4.49 8.00 -5.98
N LEU A 16 3.41 8.65 -6.38
CA LEU A 16 2.61 8.27 -7.53
C LEU A 16 3.45 8.31 -8.82
N LEU A 17 4.23 9.36 -9.03
CA LEU A 17 5.13 9.48 -10.18
C LEU A 17 6.15 8.35 -10.18
N LEU A 18 6.75 8.02 -9.04
CA LEU A 18 7.68 6.90 -8.91
C LEU A 18 7.03 5.59 -9.36
N ASP A 19 5.83 5.27 -8.86
CA ASP A 19 5.08 4.08 -9.26
C ASP A 19 4.84 4.05 -10.78
N GLN A 20 4.33 5.15 -11.34
CA GLN A 20 4.03 5.22 -12.77
C GLN A 20 5.27 5.17 -13.67
N VAL A 21 6.40 5.74 -13.25
CA VAL A 21 7.68 5.65 -13.97
C VAL A 21 8.17 4.20 -14.00
N VAL A 22 8.10 3.49 -12.87
CA VAL A 22 8.50 2.07 -12.80
C VAL A 22 7.58 1.20 -13.66
N LYS A 23 6.27 1.44 -13.63
CA LYS A 23 5.30 0.75 -14.48
C LYS A 23 5.53 1.00 -15.96
N GLU A 24 5.78 2.26 -16.33
CA GLU A 24 6.09 2.61 -17.73
C GLU A 24 7.41 1.97 -18.21
N TYR A 25 8.42 1.88 -17.33
CA TYR A 25 9.63 1.13 -17.61
C TYR A 25 9.34 -0.35 -17.89
N ALA A 26 8.49 -0.98 -17.07
CA ALA A 26 8.06 -2.37 -17.25
C ALA A 26 7.32 -2.56 -18.60
N VAL A 27 6.40 -1.64 -18.93
CA VAL A 27 5.71 -1.65 -20.23
C VAL A 27 6.69 -1.58 -21.38
N ARG A 28 7.69 -0.69 -21.34
CA ARG A 28 8.63 -0.47 -22.45
C ARG A 28 9.69 -1.56 -22.59
N LYS A 29 10.08 -2.19 -21.50
CA LYS A 29 11.25 -3.08 -21.46
C LYS A 29 10.93 -4.54 -21.25
N LEU A 30 9.78 -4.85 -20.66
CA LEU A 30 9.43 -6.20 -20.28
C LEU A 30 8.20 -6.74 -21.02
N LYS A 31 7.41 -5.88 -21.67
CA LYS A 31 6.21 -6.32 -22.40
C LYS A 31 6.62 -7.14 -23.63
N GLY A 32 6.15 -8.38 -23.67
CA GLY A 32 6.47 -9.32 -24.77
C GLY A 32 7.80 -10.04 -24.61
N GLU A 33 8.55 -9.75 -23.56
CA GLU A 33 9.82 -10.39 -23.26
C GLU A 33 9.68 -11.48 -22.19
N SER A 34 10.63 -12.38 -22.14
CA SER A 34 10.76 -13.35 -21.04
C SER A 34 11.09 -12.63 -19.73
N ALA A 35 10.67 -13.20 -18.61
CA ALA A 35 11.06 -12.67 -17.31
C ALA A 35 12.58 -12.57 -17.15
N VAL A 36 13.05 -11.44 -16.66
CA VAL A 36 14.46 -11.17 -16.40
C VAL A 36 14.82 -11.61 -14.99
N THR A 37 15.66 -12.62 -14.85
CA THR A 37 16.14 -13.06 -13.54
C THR A 37 17.13 -12.06 -12.96
N VAL A 38 16.77 -11.47 -11.82
CA VAL A 38 17.62 -10.53 -11.06
C VAL A 38 18.39 -11.29 -9.99
N ILE A 39 17.71 -12.15 -9.24
CA ILE A 39 18.32 -13.03 -8.23
C ILE A 39 17.85 -14.46 -8.52
N PRO A 40 18.75 -15.38 -8.90
CA PRO A 40 18.37 -16.76 -9.17
C PRO A 40 17.60 -17.40 -8.02
N ASN A 41 16.52 -18.12 -8.36
CA ASN A 41 15.61 -18.81 -7.43
C ASN A 41 14.89 -17.91 -6.40
N LEU A 42 14.91 -16.57 -6.55
CA LEU A 42 14.28 -15.66 -5.59
C LEU A 42 13.49 -14.54 -6.24
N PHE A 43 14.05 -13.85 -7.25
CA PHE A 43 13.44 -12.63 -7.75
C PHE A 43 13.65 -12.43 -9.25
N ASN A 44 12.54 -12.23 -9.96
CA ASN A 44 12.51 -11.87 -11.37
C ASN A 44 11.80 -10.52 -11.56
N LEU A 45 12.12 -9.87 -12.67
CA LEU A 45 11.30 -8.81 -13.25
C LEU A 45 10.49 -9.40 -14.40
N CYS A 46 9.19 -9.22 -14.37
CA CYS A 46 8.25 -9.70 -15.38
C CYS A 46 7.29 -8.60 -15.83
N TYR A 47 6.44 -8.88 -16.79
CA TYR A 47 5.35 -8.00 -17.17
C TYR A 47 4.03 -8.76 -17.09
N VAL A 48 3.13 -8.28 -16.22
CA VAL A 48 1.80 -8.88 -16.03
C VAL A 48 0.74 -7.79 -16.09
N GLU A 49 -0.28 -7.97 -16.96
CA GLU A 49 -1.49 -7.16 -16.99
C GLU A 49 -2.52 -7.74 -16.02
N ASN A 50 -2.63 -7.17 -14.84
CA ASN A 50 -3.58 -7.60 -13.82
C ASN A 50 -4.93 -6.89 -13.98
N ARG A 51 -5.95 -7.61 -14.40
CA ARG A 51 -7.32 -7.10 -14.58
C ARG A 51 -8.22 -7.38 -13.38
N GLY A 52 -7.66 -7.79 -12.26
CA GLY A 52 -8.35 -8.11 -11.03
C GLY A 52 -7.66 -7.56 -9.78
N MET A 53 -7.61 -8.41 -8.77
CA MET A 53 -6.87 -8.21 -7.50
C MET A 53 -5.72 -9.22 -7.41
N ALA A 54 -4.94 -9.12 -6.30
CA ALA A 54 -3.95 -10.14 -5.97
C ALA A 54 -4.56 -11.55 -5.98
N TRP A 55 -3.74 -12.57 -6.27
CA TRP A 55 -4.12 -13.98 -6.36
C TRP A 55 -5.13 -14.29 -7.48
N GLY A 56 -5.25 -13.43 -8.48
CA GLY A 56 -6.19 -13.64 -9.60
C GLY A 56 -7.66 -13.49 -9.23
N LEU A 57 -7.97 -12.93 -8.07
CA LEU A 57 -9.35 -12.68 -7.64
C LEU A 57 -9.97 -11.56 -8.47
N LEU A 58 -11.29 -11.65 -8.73
CA LEU A 58 -12.09 -10.65 -9.44
C LEU A 58 -11.50 -10.26 -10.81
N GLN A 59 -10.96 -11.23 -11.56
CA GLN A 59 -10.47 -10.99 -12.92
C GLN A 59 -11.60 -10.45 -13.82
N GLY A 60 -11.27 -9.40 -14.58
CA GLY A 60 -12.24 -8.72 -15.45
C GLY A 60 -13.09 -7.62 -14.77
N TYR A 61 -13.08 -7.52 -13.44
CA TYR A 61 -13.85 -6.52 -12.71
C TYR A 61 -13.08 -5.18 -12.53
N VAL A 62 -12.44 -4.69 -13.58
CA VAL A 62 -11.60 -3.48 -13.54
C VAL A 62 -12.37 -2.26 -13.05
N TRP A 63 -13.56 -2.00 -13.61
CA TRP A 63 -14.39 -0.85 -13.24
C TRP A 63 -14.94 -0.91 -11.82
N PRO A 64 -15.51 -2.03 -11.35
CA PRO A 64 -15.88 -2.17 -9.94
C PRO A 64 -14.71 -1.93 -8.99
N LEU A 65 -13.51 -2.41 -9.33
CA LEU A 65 -12.30 -2.18 -8.52
C LEU A 65 -11.85 -0.71 -8.55
N ALA A 66 -12.01 -0.01 -9.68
CA ALA A 66 -11.75 1.42 -9.76
C ALA A 66 -12.73 2.24 -8.89
N ILE A 67 -14.02 1.89 -8.95
CA ILE A 67 -15.04 2.51 -8.08
C ILE A 67 -14.73 2.24 -6.61
N PHE A 68 -14.37 1.01 -6.26
CA PHE A 68 -13.96 0.67 -4.89
C PHE A 68 -12.75 1.49 -4.41
N ALA A 69 -11.74 1.69 -5.27
CA ALA A 69 -10.60 2.55 -4.96
C ALA A 69 -10.99 4.00 -4.70
N CYS A 70 -11.90 4.57 -5.50
CA CYS A 70 -12.45 5.91 -5.26
C CYS A 70 -13.19 6.00 -3.93
N LEU A 71 -14.05 5.01 -3.62
CA LEU A 71 -14.77 4.97 -2.35
C LEU A 71 -13.81 4.82 -1.16
N ALA A 72 -12.78 3.99 -1.29
CA ALA A 72 -11.74 3.83 -0.28
C ALA A 72 -11.04 5.17 0.01
N ILE A 73 -10.63 5.91 -1.03
CA ILE A 73 -10.03 7.24 -0.87
C ILE A 73 -10.99 8.20 -0.15
N ALA A 74 -12.27 8.23 -0.55
CA ALA A 74 -13.28 9.08 0.09
C ALA A 74 -13.44 8.76 1.59
N VAL A 75 -13.50 7.47 1.95
CA VAL A 75 -13.57 7.02 3.35
C VAL A 75 -12.29 7.38 4.11
N LEU A 76 -11.12 7.19 3.51
CA LEU A 76 -9.84 7.55 4.13
C LEU A 76 -9.75 9.06 4.41
N ILE A 77 -10.20 9.90 3.49
CA ILE A 77 -10.26 11.35 3.70
C ILE A 77 -11.25 11.69 4.83
N TRP A 78 -12.46 11.12 4.79
CA TRP A 78 -13.50 11.37 5.81
C TRP A 78 -13.07 10.91 7.20
N LYS A 79 -12.48 9.72 7.30
CA LYS A 79 -12.04 9.12 8.57
C LYS A 79 -10.56 9.37 8.89
N ARG A 80 -9.91 10.30 8.18
CA ARG A 80 -8.47 10.57 8.26
C ARG A 80 -7.92 10.58 9.68
N ARG A 81 -8.57 11.35 10.58
CA ARG A 81 -8.12 11.52 11.98
C ARG A 81 -8.29 10.27 12.84
N SER A 82 -9.19 9.39 12.47
CA SER A 82 -9.44 8.12 13.16
C SER A 82 -8.52 7.01 12.67
N ILE A 83 -8.17 7.01 11.38
CA ILE A 83 -7.37 5.96 10.74
C ILE A 83 -5.88 6.22 10.91
N PHE A 84 -5.44 7.49 10.77
CA PHE A 84 -4.03 7.84 10.81
C PHE A 84 -3.67 8.53 12.12
N PRO A 85 -2.98 7.84 13.04
CA PRO A 85 -2.51 8.42 14.28
C PRO A 85 -1.59 9.62 14.05
N ALA A 86 -1.58 10.55 15.00
CA ALA A 86 -0.70 11.70 14.92
C ALA A 86 0.78 11.26 15.00
N GLY A 87 1.66 11.97 14.27
CA GLY A 87 3.10 11.73 14.26
C GLY A 87 3.63 11.31 12.90
N VAL A 88 4.93 11.06 12.85
CA VAL A 88 5.65 10.78 11.59
C VAL A 88 5.16 9.46 10.97
N ALA A 89 5.06 8.39 11.75
CA ALA A 89 4.65 7.08 11.25
C ALA A 89 3.23 7.10 10.67
N GLY A 90 2.27 7.76 11.34
CA GLY A 90 0.91 7.92 10.83
C GLY A 90 0.85 8.75 9.55
N THR A 91 1.67 9.81 9.48
CA THR A 91 1.78 10.62 8.25
C THR A 91 2.38 9.81 7.10
N VAL A 92 3.45 9.03 7.35
CA VAL A 92 4.05 8.16 6.33
C VAL A 92 3.07 7.12 5.85
N ALA A 93 2.35 6.44 6.76
CA ALA A 93 1.32 5.46 6.39
C ALA A 93 0.22 6.10 5.53
N GLU A 94 -0.22 7.31 5.89
CA GLU A 94 -1.21 8.06 5.12
C GLU A 94 -0.74 8.34 3.69
N LEU A 95 0.47 8.89 3.52
CA LEU A 95 1.03 9.24 2.21
C LEU A 95 1.21 8.01 1.32
N LEU A 96 1.76 6.93 1.88
CA LEU A 96 1.95 5.67 1.15
C LEU A 96 0.60 5.06 0.73
N LEU A 97 -0.39 5.04 1.62
CA LEU A 97 -1.70 4.46 1.32
C LEU A 97 -2.41 5.22 0.20
N TYR A 98 -2.41 6.57 0.25
CA TYR A 98 -2.97 7.36 -0.85
C TYR A 98 -2.23 7.15 -2.15
N ALA A 99 -0.90 7.18 -2.15
CA ALA A 99 -0.10 7.00 -3.35
C ALA A 99 -0.31 5.62 -3.98
N GLY A 100 -0.37 4.57 -3.16
CA GLY A 100 -0.59 3.21 -3.63
C GLY A 100 -1.98 3.01 -4.23
N ILE A 101 -3.05 3.47 -3.56
CA ILE A 101 -4.41 3.35 -4.09
C ILE A 101 -4.54 4.17 -5.39
N LEU A 102 -4.00 5.39 -5.43
CA LEU A 102 -4.01 6.23 -6.63
C LEU A 102 -3.20 5.61 -7.77
N GLY A 103 -2.04 5.02 -7.50
CA GLY A 103 -1.20 4.37 -8.51
C GLY A 103 -1.95 3.25 -9.26
N ASN A 104 -2.60 2.37 -8.51
CA ASN A 104 -3.41 1.31 -9.10
C ASN A 104 -4.74 1.80 -9.70
N LEU A 105 -5.29 2.91 -9.22
CA LEU A 105 -6.47 3.54 -9.81
C LEU A 105 -6.14 4.17 -11.16
N VAL A 106 -5.05 4.92 -11.27
CA VAL A 106 -4.58 5.52 -12.53
C VAL A 106 -4.41 4.45 -13.60
N ASP A 107 -3.79 3.32 -13.28
CA ASP A 107 -3.63 2.22 -14.21
C ASP A 107 -4.97 1.67 -14.72
N ARG A 108 -5.93 1.42 -13.81
CA ARG A 108 -7.25 0.93 -14.18
C ARG A 108 -7.99 1.89 -15.09
N LEU A 109 -7.89 3.19 -14.85
CA LEU A 109 -8.55 4.22 -15.65
C LEU A 109 -7.87 4.43 -17.01
N ALA A 110 -6.53 4.42 -17.05
CA ALA A 110 -5.76 4.74 -18.24
C ALA A 110 -5.49 3.51 -19.14
N ARG A 111 -5.25 2.35 -18.54
CA ARG A 111 -4.80 1.13 -19.23
C ARG A 111 -5.83 0.00 -19.23
N GLY A 112 -6.87 0.08 -18.40
CA GLY A 112 -7.84 -0.99 -18.20
C GLY A 112 -7.28 -2.22 -17.45
N CYS A 113 -6.09 -2.12 -16.89
CA CYS A 113 -5.43 -3.14 -16.08
C CYS A 113 -4.40 -2.48 -15.17
N VAL A 114 -3.95 -3.16 -14.14
CA VAL A 114 -2.79 -2.77 -13.32
C VAL A 114 -1.56 -3.47 -13.88
N ILE A 115 -0.43 -2.74 -13.97
CA ILE A 115 0.83 -3.33 -14.40
C ILE A 115 1.61 -3.82 -13.18
N ASP A 116 1.87 -5.12 -13.14
CA ASP A 116 2.66 -5.79 -12.12
C ASP A 116 3.99 -6.27 -12.71
N MET A 117 5.09 -6.19 -11.93
CA MET A 117 6.41 -6.52 -12.45
C MET A 117 7.32 -7.25 -11.48
N PHE A 118 7.05 -7.26 -10.19
CA PHE A 118 7.89 -7.91 -9.20
C PHE A 118 7.41 -9.33 -8.94
N ASP A 119 8.20 -10.33 -9.34
CA ASP A 119 7.93 -11.75 -9.17
C ASP A 119 8.92 -12.35 -8.18
N PHE A 120 8.50 -12.50 -6.92
CA PHE A 120 9.26 -13.24 -5.91
C PHE A 120 8.87 -14.70 -5.92
N HIS A 121 9.87 -15.58 -5.92
CA HIS A 121 9.62 -17.01 -5.97
C HIS A 121 10.66 -17.83 -5.18
N TRP A 122 10.28 -19.02 -4.78
CA TRP A 122 11.15 -20.02 -4.20
C TRP A 122 10.97 -21.33 -4.99
N GLY A 123 11.93 -21.64 -5.87
CA GLY A 123 11.80 -22.75 -6.80
C GLY A 123 10.59 -22.55 -7.71
N VAL A 124 9.62 -23.47 -7.63
CA VAL A 124 8.37 -23.43 -8.42
C VAL A 124 7.22 -22.65 -7.75
N HIS A 125 7.41 -22.17 -6.54
CA HIS A 125 6.38 -21.44 -5.80
C HIS A 125 6.57 -19.92 -5.97
N HIS A 126 5.64 -19.29 -6.68
CA HIS A 126 5.65 -17.85 -6.93
C HIS A 126 4.69 -17.13 -5.99
N PHE A 127 5.16 -16.03 -5.41
CA PHE A 127 4.27 -15.03 -4.82
C PHE A 127 3.56 -14.29 -5.96
N PRO A 128 2.29 -13.88 -5.81
CA PRO A 128 1.63 -13.10 -6.84
C PRO A 128 2.48 -11.90 -7.27
N CYS A 129 2.62 -11.70 -8.59
CA CYS A 129 3.28 -10.51 -9.10
C CYS A 129 2.62 -9.26 -8.54
N PHE A 130 3.43 -8.25 -8.21
CA PHE A 130 2.95 -6.99 -7.65
C PHE A 130 3.80 -5.82 -8.17
N ASN A 131 3.44 -4.61 -7.78
CA ASN A 131 4.06 -3.37 -8.21
C ASN A 131 4.44 -2.46 -7.03
N VAL A 132 4.95 -1.26 -7.32
CA VAL A 132 5.37 -0.28 -6.31
C VAL A 132 4.17 0.22 -5.49
N ALA A 133 3.02 0.46 -6.13
CA ALA A 133 1.80 0.89 -5.44
C ALA A 133 1.33 -0.16 -4.42
N ASP A 134 1.41 -1.46 -4.75
CA ASP A 134 1.08 -2.55 -3.82
C ASP A 134 2.05 -2.62 -2.64
N ALA A 135 3.34 -2.38 -2.89
CA ALA A 135 4.33 -2.26 -1.82
C ALA A 135 3.99 -1.08 -0.89
N PHE A 136 3.59 0.07 -1.44
CA PHE A 136 3.15 1.21 -0.64
C PHE A 136 1.95 0.88 0.24
N ILE A 137 0.91 0.24 -0.32
CA ILE A 137 -0.29 -0.19 0.43
C ILE A 137 0.10 -1.16 1.54
N THR A 138 0.95 -2.14 1.24
CA THR A 138 1.38 -3.17 2.19
C THR A 138 2.17 -2.57 3.35
N VAL A 139 3.13 -1.69 3.06
CA VAL A 139 3.91 -1.00 4.10
C VAL A 139 3.02 -0.08 4.94
N ALA A 140 2.10 0.66 4.33
CA ALA A 140 1.14 1.50 5.04
C ALA A 140 0.26 0.69 5.99
N ALA A 141 -0.31 -0.42 5.51
CA ALA A 141 -1.11 -1.32 6.34
C ALA A 141 -0.31 -1.90 7.50
N GLY A 142 0.92 -2.35 7.25
CA GLY A 142 1.83 -2.86 8.28
C GLY A 142 2.13 -1.81 9.36
N LEU A 143 2.39 -0.56 8.96
CA LEU A 143 2.60 0.54 9.90
C LEU A 143 1.37 0.83 10.76
N LEU A 144 0.16 0.87 10.16
CA LEU A 144 -1.09 1.09 10.88
C LEU A 144 -1.37 -0.03 11.89
N ILE A 145 -1.18 -1.27 11.49
CA ILE A 145 -1.34 -2.45 12.37
C ILE A 145 -0.36 -2.37 13.53
N LEU A 146 0.93 -2.11 13.26
CA LEU A 146 1.96 -2.00 14.28
C LEU A 146 1.65 -0.88 15.29
N MET A 147 1.21 0.29 14.81
CA MET A 147 0.82 1.40 15.68
C MET A 147 -0.35 1.04 16.56
N GLY A 148 -1.38 0.36 16.02
CA GLY A 148 -2.53 -0.11 16.79
C GLY A 148 -2.12 -1.10 17.90
N PHE A 149 -1.21 -2.02 17.63
CA PHE A 149 -0.65 -2.92 18.64
C PHE A 149 0.10 -2.17 19.75
N VAL A 150 0.96 -1.21 19.38
CA VAL A 150 1.74 -0.43 20.33
C VAL A 150 0.83 0.42 21.25
N GLU A 151 -0.20 1.06 20.68
CA GLU A 151 -1.16 1.84 21.45
C GLU A 151 -1.96 0.98 22.41
N GLY A 152 -2.52 -0.14 21.96
CA GLY A 152 -3.25 -1.08 22.79
C GLY A 152 -2.40 -1.68 23.92
N TRP A 153 -1.10 -1.91 23.67
CA TRP A 153 -0.20 -2.40 24.72
C TRP A 153 0.12 -1.34 25.78
N LYS A 154 0.29 -0.07 25.38
CA LYS A 154 0.47 1.06 26.31
C LYS A 154 -0.74 1.26 27.19
N GLU A 155 -1.95 1.18 26.64
CA GLU A 155 -3.20 1.32 27.37
C GLU A 155 -3.35 0.23 28.46
N LYS A 156 -3.11 -1.04 28.07
CA LYS A 156 -3.13 -2.17 29.02
C LYS A 156 -2.15 -1.99 30.18
N ARG A 157 -0.94 -1.50 29.91
CA ARG A 157 0.06 -1.21 30.95
C ARG A 157 -0.39 -0.12 31.91
N LEU A 158 -1.00 0.96 31.39
CA LEU A 158 -1.51 2.06 32.21
C LEU A 158 -2.66 1.62 33.10
N LEU A 159 -3.57 0.77 32.61
CA LEU A 159 -4.68 0.21 33.36
C LEU A 159 -4.18 -0.72 34.49
N LYS A 160 -3.19 -1.57 34.22
CA LYS A 160 -2.58 -2.45 35.22
C LYS A 160 -1.93 -1.66 36.35
N GLY A 161 -1.13 -0.63 36.01
CA GLY A 161 -0.48 0.22 37.02
C GLY A 161 -1.48 1.00 37.90
N LYS A 162 -2.63 1.41 37.34
CA LYS A 162 -3.72 2.03 38.15
C LYS A 162 -4.44 1.03 39.04
N GLY A 163 -4.56 -0.23 38.63
CA GLY A 163 -5.13 -1.31 39.47
C GLY A 163 -4.27 -1.61 40.68
N ASP A 164 -2.97 -1.78 40.49
CA ASP A 164 -2.01 -2.07 41.56
C ASP A 164 -1.91 -0.91 42.57
N ALA A 165 -1.99 0.34 42.11
CA ALA A 165 -1.97 1.53 42.97
C ALA A 165 -3.23 1.69 43.84
N ARG A 166 -4.38 1.10 43.45
CA ARG A 166 -5.60 1.09 44.27
C ARG A 166 -5.57 0.01 45.35
N HIS A 167 -5.00 -1.16 45.09
CA HIS A 167 -4.91 -2.27 46.05
C HIS A 167 -3.81 -2.06 47.11
N GLY A 168 -2.79 -1.21 46.85
CA GLY A 168 -1.74 -0.88 47.81
C GLY A 168 -2.08 0.24 48.83
N ARG A 169 -3.29 0.82 48.76
CA ARG A 169 -3.76 1.88 49.67
C ARG A 169 -4.90 1.43 50.60
N ALA A 170 -5.24 0.17 50.59
CA ALA A 170 -6.17 -0.47 51.53
C ALA A 170 -5.39 -1.30 52.57
#